data_74f15c3fdb20fefb4ce279361d767800
#
_entry.id   74f15c3fdb20fefb4ce279361d767800
#
_cell.length_a   1.000
_cell.length_b   1.000
_cell.length_c   1.000
_cell.angle_alpha   90.00
_cell.angle_beta   90.00
_cell.angle_gamma   90.00
#
_symmetry.space_group_name_H-M   'P 1'
#
loop_
_entity.id
_entity.type
_entity.pdbx_description
1 polymer ?
#
loop_
_entity_poly.entity_id
_entity_poly.type
_entity_poly.pdbx_seq_one_letter_code
_entity_poly.pdbx_strand_id
1 'polypeptide(L)'
;MTALSGLIAWCALFAALGAIGTWMARTYALQRQSFGMPGQRRSHFVATPRGGGIAIALEVLVALVVMTLREPREIVLLACAGFGLILVAGIGWADDHRPLSPWLRLLVHVLAAGWLGFGFYLSGASSIVAVTVFVSTLILVNIWNFMDGIDGLAASQAVLVAAAFAVLTGSSLAIHLGLALIASTLGFLPFNFPRASIFLGDVGSGALGFALALMLGLTLDAMPLAAWPLIQRPMSSHHP
;
A
#
# COMPACT_ATOMS: atom_id res chain seq x y z
N MET A 1 17.29 12.16 -22.06
CA MET A 1 17.57 11.43 -20.82
C MET A 1 17.36 9.95 -21.10
N THR A 2 18.28 9.09 -20.67
CA THR A 2 18.12 7.63 -20.80
C THR A 2 16.98 7.15 -19.89
N ALA A 3 16.33 6.04 -20.24
CA ALA A 3 15.27 5.46 -19.39
C ALA A 3 15.76 5.24 -17.94
N LEU A 4 17.01 4.81 -17.76
CA LEU A 4 17.62 4.60 -16.45
C LEU A 4 17.74 5.90 -15.64
N SER A 5 18.16 7.02 -16.25
CA SER A 5 18.25 8.30 -15.53
C SER A 5 16.88 8.80 -15.07
N GLY A 6 15.81 8.50 -15.83
CA GLY A 6 14.43 8.80 -15.45
C GLY A 6 13.98 8.01 -14.20
N LEU A 7 14.27 6.71 -14.16
CA LEU A 7 13.94 5.87 -13.00
C LEU A 7 14.73 6.28 -11.75
N ILE A 8 16.01 6.61 -11.89
CA ILE A 8 16.84 7.10 -10.77
C ILE A 8 16.25 8.42 -10.23
N ALA A 9 15.89 9.36 -11.09
CA ALA A 9 15.28 10.62 -10.68
C ALA A 9 13.91 10.38 -9.97
N TRP A 10 13.11 9.44 -10.47
CA TRP A 10 11.85 9.03 -9.86
C TRP A 10 12.08 8.50 -8.43
N CYS A 11 12.98 7.55 -8.25
CA CYS A 11 13.32 7.01 -6.93
C CYS A 11 13.87 8.08 -6.00
N ALA A 12 14.80 8.92 -6.47
CA ALA A 12 15.37 9.99 -5.67
C ALA A 12 14.31 11.00 -5.19
N LEU A 13 13.37 11.36 -6.07
CA LEU A 13 12.26 12.24 -5.72
C LEU A 13 11.38 11.65 -4.63
N PHE A 14 10.90 10.42 -4.79
CA PHE A 14 10.02 9.77 -3.82
C PHE A 14 10.73 9.47 -2.50
N ALA A 15 12.02 9.11 -2.51
CA ALA A 15 12.80 8.94 -1.27
C ALA A 15 12.97 10.27 -0.52
N ALA A 16 13.24 11.36 -1.23
CA ALA A 16 13.37 12.68 -0.62
C ALA A 16 12.03 13.16 -0.05
N LEU A 17 10.93 13.02 -0.79
CA LEU A 17 9.59 13.36 -0.34
C LEU A 17 9.21 12.52 0.89
N GLY A 18 9.49 11.21 0.90
CA GLY A 18 9.24 10.30 2.02
C GLY A 18 9.97 10.72 3.29
N ALA A 19 11.24 11.10 3.16
CA ALA A 19 12.01 11.59 4.28
C ALA A 19 11.50 12.94 4.79
N ILE A 20 11.24 13.90 3.90
CA ILE A 20 10.73 15.23 4.26
C ILE A 20 9.33 15.13 4.86
N GLY A 21 8.42 14.38 4.21
CA GLY A 21 7.05 14.19 4.68
C GLY A 21 6.99 13.49 6.04
N THR A 22 7.84 12.49 6.26
CA THR A 22 7.95 11.81 7.57
C THR A 22 8.48 12.76 8.64
N TRP A 23 9.49 13.57 8.32
CA TRP A 23 10.01 14.58 9.23
C TRP A 23 8.93 15.60 9.61
N MET A 24 8.13 16.06 8.64
CA MET A 24 7.00 16.97 8.87
C MET A 24 5.91 16.31 9.73
N ALA A 25 5.53 15.06 9.42
CA ALA A 25 4.56 14.30 10.20
C ALA A 25 5.02 14.10 11.66
N ARG A 26 6.32 13.80 11.86
CA ARG A 26 6.91 13.68 13.19
C ARG A 26 6.84 15.00 13.97
N THR A 27 7.21 16.11 13.33
CA THR A 27 7.16 17.44 13.94
C THR A 27 5.74 17.81 14.35
N TYR A 28 4.76 17.56 13.48
CA TYR A 28 3.33 17.76 13.76
C TYR A 28 2.86 16.90 14.95
N ALA A 29 3.19 15.61 14.95
CA ALA A 29 2.77 14.69 16.00
C ALA A 29 3.37 15.05 17.37
N LEU A 30 4.62 15.53 17.41
CA LEU A 30 5.26 16.02 18.63
C LEU A 30 4.57 17.30 19.16
N GLN A 31 4.21 18.24 18.28
CA GLN A 31 3.50 19.47 18.68
C GLN A 31 2.09 19.18 19.22
N ARG A 32 1.41 18.18 18.68
CA ARG A 32 0.04 17.78 19.08
C ARG A 32 0.03 16.80 20.26
N GLN A 33 1.17 16.40 20.78
CA GLN A 33 1.28 15.37 21.83
C GLN A 33 0.54 14.06 21.45
N SER A 34 0.49 13.74 20.15
CA SER A 34 -0.14 12.54 19.62
C SER A 34 0.75 11.32 19.86
N PHE A 35 0.86 10.90 21.14
CA PHE A 35 1.69 9.79 21.54
C PHE A 35 0.88 8.48 21.59
N GLY A 36 1.45 7.42 21.04
CA GLY A 36 0.99 6.08 21.33
C GLY A 36 1.25 5.73 22.80
N MET A 37 0.19 5.54 23.59
CA MET A 37 0.33 5.14 24.98
C MET A 37 1.11 3.81 25.09
N PRO A 38 2.08 3.67 26.00
CA PRO A 38 2.74 2.40 26.28
C PRO A 38 1.68 1.38 26.71
N GLY A 39 1.53 0.29 25.97
CA GLY A 39 0.61 -0.79 26.30
C GLY A 39 1.38 -2.09 26.54
N GLN A 40 0.80 -3.04 27.31
CA GLN A 40 1.40 -4.33 27.67
C GLN A 40 1.83 -5.22 26.49
N ARG A 41 1.48 -4.85 25.25
CA ARG A 41 1.79 -5.58 24.01
C ARG A 41 2.82 -4.87 23.12
N ARG A 42 3.52 -3.81 23.60
CA ARG A 42 4.46 -3.02 22.82
C ARG A 42 5.85 -3.05 23.43
N SER A 43 6.86 -3.19 22.59
CA SER A 43 8.28 -3.27 22.96
C SER A 43 8.87 -1.95 23.47
N HIS A 44 8.06 -0.88 23.63
CA HIS A 44 8.58 0.46 23.90
C HIS A 44 8.18 0.99 25.28
N PHE A 45 9.20 1.49 26.00
CA PHE A 45 9.06 2.20 27.28
C PHE A 45 8.90 3.71 27.13
N VAL A 46 9.06 4.24 25.90
CA VAL A 46 8.99 5.67 25.59
C VAL A 46 7.77 5.94 24.73
N ALA A 47 7.02 6.99 25.07
CA ALA A 47 5.89 7.46 24.27
C ALA A 47 6.38 7.95 22.90
N THR A 48 6.11 7.19 21.83
CA THR A 48 6.56 7.48 20.47
C THR A 48 5.38 8.02 19.64
N PRO A 49 5.55 9.12 18.88
CA PRO A 49 4.51 9.65 18.02
C PRO A 49 4.09 8.65 16.92
N ARG A 50 2.87 8.82 16.39
CA ARG A 50 2.27 7.96 15.36
C ARG A 50 1.87 8.76 14.13
N GLY A 51 1.59 8.04 13.04
CA GLY A 51 1.05 8.64 11.81
C GLY A 51 2.13 9.07 10.81
N GLY A 52 3.39 8.60 10.98
CA GLY A 52 4.47 8.89 10.02
C GLY A 52 4.19 8.39 8.61
N GLY A 53 3.39 7.35 8.48
CA GLY A 53 3.00 6.76 7.19
C GLY A 53 2.07 7.61 6.34
N ILE A 54 1.57 8.74 6.83
CA ILE A 54 0.81 9.69 6.00
C ILE A 54 1.64 10.19 4.81
N ALA A 55 2.95 10.34 4.99
CA ALA A 55 3.86 10.70 3.90
C ALA A 55 3.80 9.66 2.79
N ILE A 56 3.91 8.37 3.12
CA ILE A 56 3.83 7.27 2.16
C ILE A 56 2.47 7.25 1.45
N ALA A 57 1.37 7.42 2.19
CA ALA A 57 0.03 7.44 1.61
C ALA A 57 -0.15 8.57 0.57
N LEU A 58 0.32 9.77 0.90
CA LEU A 58 0.28 10.93 -0.01
C LEU A 58 1.15 10.71 -1.25
N GLU A 59 2.32 10.10 -1.09
CA GLU A 59 3.23 9.83 -2.20
C GLU A 59 2.70 8.75 -3.15
N VAL A 60 2.08 7.71 -2.60
CA VAL A 60 1.39 6.72 -3.45
C VAL A 60 0.25 7.37 -4.22
N LEU A 61 -0.51 8.30 -3.61
CA LEU A 61 -1.52 9.08 -4.33
C LEU A 61 -0.91 9.93 -5.45
N VAL A 62 0.22 10.59 -5.19
CA VAL A 62 0.96 11.36 -6.23
C VAL A 62 1.41 10.43 -7.35
N ALA A 63 1.95 9.26 -7.02
CA ALA A 63 2.35 8.27 -8.02
C ALA A 63 1.16 7.82 -8.89
N LEU A 64 -0.01 7.53 -8.27
CA LEU A 64 -1.23 7.17 -9.00
C LEU A 64 -1.68 8.29 -9.94
N VAL A 65 -1.68 9.55 -9.49
CA VAL A 65 -2.04 10.71 -10.33
C VAL A 65 -1.06 10.86 -11.50
N VAL A 66 0.25 10.77 -11.25
CA VAL A 66 1.25 10.88 -12.33
C VAL A 66 1.09 9.73 -13.33
N MET A 67 0.83 8.52 -12.86
CA MET A 67 0.62 7.37 -13.74
C MET A 67 -0.68 7.48 -14.54
N THR A 68 -1.74 8.07 -13.99
CA THR A 68 -2.97 8.37 -14.75
C THR A 68 -2.70 9.29 -15.95
N LEU A 69 -1.76 10.25 -15.80
CA LEU A 69 -1.37 11.14 -16.90
C LEU A 69 -0.47 10.46 -17.93
N ARG A 70 0.33 9.46 -17.51
CA ARG A 70 1.26 8.72 -18.39
C ARG A 70 0.61 7.55 -19.11
N GLU A 71 -0.33 6.89 -18.46
CA GLU A 71 -1.03 5.69 -18.93
C GLU A 71 -2.55 5.94 -18.94
N PRO A 72 -3.08 6.77 -19.86
CA PRO A 72 -4.51 7.16 -19.87
C PRO A 72 -5.46 5.97 -20.05
N ARG A 73 -4.97 4.83 -20.55
CA ARG A 73 -5.76 3.60 -20.67
C ARG A 73 -6.12 3.01 -19.31
N GLU A 74 -5.31 3.25 -18.30
CA GLU A 74 -5.48 2.75 -16.93
C GLU A 74 -6.25 3.73 -16.02
N ILE A 75 -6.81 4.81 -16.58
CA ILE A 75 -7.45 5.89 -15.80
C ILE A 75 -8.52 5.38 -14.84
N VAL A 76 -9.33 4.41 -15.26
CA VAL A 76 -10.42 3.86 -14.44
C VAL A 76 -9.86 3.10 -13.25
N LEU A 77 -8.89 2.20 -13.47
CA LEU A 77 -8.23 1.45 -12.42
C LEU A 77 -7.53 2.38 -11.44
N LEU A 78 -6.73 3.32 -11.95
CA LEU A 78 -5.95 4.23 -11.13
C LEU A 78 -6.82 5.21 -10.34
N ALA A 79 -7.95 5.67 -10.90
CA ALA A 79 -8.92 6.48 -10.18
C ALA A 79 -9.60 5.69 -9.06
N CYS A 80 -10.02 4.44 -9.33
CA CYS A 80 -10.58 3.57 -8.30
C CYS A 80 -9.56 3.25 -7.20
N ALA A 81 -8.29 2.99 -7.57
CA ALA A 81 -7.21 2.78 -6.62
C ALA A 81 -6.96 4.03 -5.77
N GLY A 82 -6.89 5.21 -6.38
CA GLY A 82 -6.72 6.48 -5.67
C GLY A 82 -7.84 6.75 -4.67
N PHE A 83 -9.09 6.54 -5.07
CA PHE A 83 -10.24 6.69 -4.18
C PHE A 83 -10.21 5.68 -3.02
N GLY A 84 -9.93 4.40 -3.31
CA GLY A 84 -9.79 3.37 -2.28
C GLY A 84 -8.68 3.68 -1.29
N LEU A 85 -7.53 4.16 -1.78
CA LEU A 85 -6.40 4.58 -0.93
C LEU A 85 -6.78 5.77 -0.02
N ILE A 86 -7.52 6.75 -0.55
CA ILE A 86 -8.03 7.89 0.26
C ILE A 86 -8.93 7.39 1.38
N LEU A 87 -9.81 6.41 1.13
CA LEU A 87 -10.66 5.83 2.15
C LEU A 87 -9.84 5.14 3.25
N VAL A 88 -8.88 4.29 2.88
CA VAL A 88 -8.04 3.56 3.84
C VAL A 88 -7.13 4.49 4.63
N ALA A 89 -6.46 5.42 3.95
CA ALA A 89 -5.60 6.39 4.62
C ALA A 89 -6.42 7.36 5.50
N GLY A 90 -7.58 7.79 5.04
CA GLY A 90 -8.47 8.68 5.79
C GLY A 90 -9.00 8.07 7.07
N ILE A 91 -9.47 6.81 7.03
CA ILE A 91 -9.94 6.12 8.24
C ILE A 91 -8.77 5.83 9.19
N GLY A 92 -7.60 5.43 8.67
CA GLY A 92 -6.40 5.21 9.46
C GLY A 92 -5.92 6.50 10.14
N TRP A 93 -5.91 7.62 9.43
CA TRP A 93 -5.57 8.92 10.00
C TRP A 93 -6.56 9.32 11.11
N ALA A 94 -7.84 9.09 10.91
CA ALA A 94 -8.86 9.36 11.92
C ALA A 94 -8.68 8.48 13.17
N ASP A 95 -8.35 7.18 12.98
CA ASP A 95 -8.09 6.24 14.08
C ASP A 95 -6.82 6.58 14.86
N ASP A 96 -5.77 7.04 14.19
CA ASP A 96 -4.53 7.52 14.83
C ASP A 96 -4.77 8.74 15.74
N HIS A 97 -5.81 9.55 15.47
CA HIS A 97 -6.17 10.71 16.30
C HIS A 97 -7.22 10.42 17.35
N ARG A 98 -8.17 9.53 17.06
CA ARG A 98 -9.27 9.13 17.96
C ARG A 98 -9.60 7.67 17.71
N PRO A 99 -9.50 6.80 18.72
CA PRO A 99 -9.84 5.39 18.55
C PRO A 99 -11.24 5.21 17.98
N LEU A 100 -11.32 4.54 16.83
CA LEU A 100 -12.57 4.27 16.13
C LEU A 100 -13.07 2.85 16.41
N SER A 101 -14.37 2.65 16.21
CA SER A 101 -14.96 1.32 16.27
C SER A 101 -14.31 0.37 15.24
N PRO A 102 -13.90 -0.85 15.62
CA PRO A 102 -13.39 -1.84 14.67
C PRO A 102 -14.34 -2.13 13.50
N TRP A 103 -15.65 -2.06 13.75
CA TRP A 103 -16.66 -2.26 12.71
C TRP A 103 -16.68 -1.13 11.68
N LEU A 104 -16.48 0.12 12.11
CA LEU A 104 -16.39 1.26 11.20
C LEU A 104 -15.14 1.15 10.32
N ARG A 105 -14.00 0.78 10.89
CA ARG A 105 -12.77 0.54 10.14
C ARG A 105 -12.95 -0.58 9.12
N LEU A 106 -13.52 -1.72 9.55
CA LEU A 106 -13.81 -2.83 8.65
C LEU A 106 -14.74 -2.42 7.51
N LEU A 107 -15.82 -1.68 7.79
CA LEU A 107 -16.74 -1.18 6.77
C LEU A 107 -16.02 -0.35 5.71
N VAL A 108 -15.18 0.61 6.15
CA VAL A 108 -14.42 1.46 5.22
C VAL A 108 -13.40 0.65 4.42
N HIS A 109 -12.74 -0.33 5.04
CA HIS A 109 -11.83 -1.24 4.33
C HIS A 109 -12.58 -2.10 3.29
N VAL A 110 -13.78 -2.58 3.60
CA VAL A 110 -14.63 -3.32 2.64
C VAL A 110 -15.01 -2.43 1.46
N LEU A 111 -15.39 -1.18 1.69
CA LEU A 111 -15.71 -0.22 0.62
C LEU A 111 -14.47 0.08 -0.24
N ALA A 112 -13.32 0.30 0.37
CA ALA A 112 -12.07 0.55 -0.35
C ALA A 112 -11.63 -0.66 -1.18
N ALA A 113 -11.71 -1.87 -0.59
CA ALA A 113 -11.43 -3.12 -1.29
C ALA A 113 -12.38 -3.36 -2.45
N GLY A 114 -13.69 -3.08 -2.23
CA GLY A 114 -14.71 -3.15 -3.26
C GLY A 114 -14.43 -2.21 -4.43
N TRP A 115 -14.01 -0.97 -4.13
CA TRP A 115 -13.63 0.01 -5.14
C TRP A 115 -12.42 -0.44 -5.96
N LEU A 116 -11.40 -0.99 -5.32
CA LEU A 116 -10.22 -1.50 -6.02
C LEU A 116 -10.57 -2.71 -6.91
N GLY A 117 -11.28 -3.71 -6.37
CA GLY A 117 -11.73 -4.86 -7.16
C GLY A 117 -12.62 -4.45 -8.32
N PHE A 118 -13.54 -3.50 -8.12
CA PHE A 118 -14.38 -2.95 -9.17
C PHE A 118 -13.58 -2.22 -10.24
N GLY A 119 -12.52 -1.49 -9.87
CA GLY A 119 -11.59 -0.86 -10.79
C GLY A 119 -10.92 -1.88 -11.72
N PHE A 120 -10.44 -3.01 -11.18
CA PHE A 120 -9.89 -4.11 -11.99
C PHE A 120 -10.93 -4.69 -12.94
N TYR A 121 -12.15 -4.95 -12.46
CA TYR A 121 -13.24 -5.48 -13.29
C TYR A 121 -13.59 -4.53 -14.45
N LEU A 122 -13.72 -3.22 -14.18
CA LEU A 122 -14.02 -2.23 -15.22
C LEU A 122 -12.87 -2.04 -16.22
N SER A 123 -11.62 -2.30 -15.82
CA SER A 123 -10.45 -2.24 -16.71
C SER A 123 -10.27 -3.50 -17.55
N GLY A 124 -11.19 -4.48 -17.43
CA GLY A 124 -11.20 -5.68 -18.25
C GLY A 124 -10.56 -6.91 -17.62
N ALA A 125 -10.09 -6.83 -16.37
CA ALA A 125 -9.60 -7.99 -15.65
C ALA A 125 -10.72 -9.02 -15.42
N SER A 126 -10.35 -10.29 -15.29
CA SER A 126 -11.32 -11.35 -15.02
C SER A 126 -12.00 -11.17 -13.66
N SER A 127 -13.23 -11.64 -13.51
CA SER A 127 -13.96 -11.63 -12.23
C SER A 127 -13.18 -12.33 -11.11
N ILE A 128 -12.37 -13.35 -11.45
CA ILE A 128 -11.52 -14.06 -10.50
C ILE A 128 -10.44 -13.09 -9.95
N VAL A 129 -9.77 -12.33 -10.82
CA VAL A 129 -8.81 -11.31 -10.41
C VAL A 129 -9.47 -10.26 -9.53
N ALA A 130 -10.61 -9.71 -9.95
CA ALA A 130 -11.34 -8.69 -9.20
C ALA A 130 -11.72 -9.16 -7.78
N VAL A 131 -12.26 -10.38 -7.66
CA VAL A 131 -12.61 -10.97 -6.34
C VAL A 131 -11.35 -11.27 -5.52
N THR A 132 -10.30 -11.78 -6.14
CA THR A 132 -9.03 -12.04 -5.44
C THR A 132 -8.42 -10.75 -4.91
N VAL A 133 -8.44 -9.68 -5.69
CA VAL A 133 -7.97 -8.34 -5.25
C VAL A 133 -8.82 -7.81 -4.10
N PHE A 134 -10.14 -7.93 -4.18
CA PHE A 134 -11.04 -7.54 -3.08
C PHE A 134 -10.66 -8.25 -1.76
N VAL A 135 -10.56 -9.58 -1.80
CA VAL A 135 -10.24 -10.39 -0.60
C VAL A 135 -8.83 -10.09 -0.10
N SER A 136 -7.84 -10.02 -1.02
CA SER A 136 -6.46 -9.75 -0.67
C SER A 136 -6.27 -8.35 -0.08
N THR A 137 -7.03 -7.35 -0.53
CA THR A 137 -6.99 -6.00 0.05
C THR A 137 -7.38 -6.03 1.53
N LEU A 138 -8.47 -6.71 1.88
CA LEU A 138 -8.90 -6.86 3.27
C LEU A 138 -7.85 -7.56 4.12
N ILE A 139 -7.26 -8.62 3.58
CA ILE A 139 -6.22 -9.39 4.27
C ILE A 139 -4.96 -8.54 4.47
N LEU A 140 -4.44 -7.92 3.41
CA LEU A 140 -3.18 -7.20 3.46
C LEU A 140 -3.26 -5.93 4.31
N VAL A 141 -4.35 -5.16 4.23
CA VAL A 141 -4.56 -3.99 5.10
C VAL A 141 -4.50 -4.41 6.58
N ASN A 142 -5.15 -5.52 6.94
CA ASN A 142 -5.14 -6.01 8.33
C ASN A 142 -3.78 -6.58 8.73
N ILE A 143 -3.11 -7.36 7.87
CA ILE A 143 -1.78 -7.93 8.16
C ILE A 143 -0.78 -6.80 8.41
N TRP A 144 -0.72 -5.78 7.55
CA TRP A 144 0.23 -4.67 7.71
C TRP A 144 -0.06 -3.85 8.98
N ASN A 145 -1.33 -3.70 9.34
CA ASN A 145 -1.71 -3.06 10.61
C ASN A 145 -1.20 -3.85 11.82
N PHE A 146 -1.26 -5.18 11.80
CA PHE A 146 -0.68 -6.00 12.87
C PHE A 146 0.85 -5.96 12.91
N MET A 147 1.51 -5.86 11.75
CA MET A 147 2.98 -5.81 11.65
C MET A 147 3.58 -4.49 12.14
N ASP A 148 2.81 -3.39 12.15
CA ASP A 148 3.27 -2.07 12.63
C ASP A 148 3.56 -2.02 14.15
N GLY A 149 3.36 -3.12 14.86
CA GLY A 149 3.73 -3.27 16.27
C GLY A 149 5.23 -3.45 16.54
N ILE A 150 6.06 -3.68 15.49
CA ILE A 150 7.51 -3.93 15.58
C ILE A 150 8.24 -2.93 14.69
N ASP A 151 9.27 -2.25 15.26
CA ASP A 151 10.07 -1.25 14.56
C ASP A 151 10.64 -1.76 13.25
N GLY A 152 10.37 -1.04 12.17
CA GLY A 152 10.86 -1.32 10.84
C GLY A 152 10.25 -2.56 10.15
N LEU A 153 9.48 -3.41 10.83
CA LEU A 153 8.99 -4.67 10.27
C LEU A 153 8.04 -4.42 9.10
N ALA A 154 6.96 -3.67 9.33
CA ALA A 154 5.95 -3.40 8.31
C ALA A 154 6.57 -2.69 7.09
N ALA A 155 7.42 -1.69 7.32
CA ALA A 155 8.09 -0.93 6.28
C ALA A 155 9.07 -1.78 5.46
N SER A 156 9.96 -2.55 6.12
CA SER A 156 10.93 -3.40 5.41
C SER A 156 10.26 -4.51 4.60
N GLN A 157 9.22 -5.14 5.13
CA GLN A 157 8.45 -6.15 4.40
C GLN A 157 7.72 -5.55 3.20
N ALA A 158 7.18 -4.32 3.32
CA ALA A 158 6.55 -3.65 2.19
C ALA A 158 7.54 -3.39 1.05
N VAL A 159 8.78 -2.99 1.35
CA VAL A 159 9.84 -2.81 0.35
C VAL A 159 10.14 -4.11 -0.38
N LEU A 160 10.30 -5.22 0.36
CA LEU A 160 10.61 -6.54 -0.25
C LEU A 160 9.48 -7.05 -1.13
N VAL A 161 8.22 -6.96 -0.65
CA VAL A 161 7.04 -7.43 -1.39
C VAL A 161 6.77 -6.56 -2.61
N ALA A 162 6.91 -5.23 -2.49
CA ALA A 162 6.77 -4.32 -3.62
C ALA A 162 7.82 -4.57 -4.70
N ALA A 163 9.08 -4.84 -4.30
CA ALA A 163 10.14 -5.20 -5.24
C ALA A 163 9.82 -6.51 -5.98
N ALA A 164 9.33 -7.52 -5.26
CA ALA A 164 8.94 -8.79 -5.87
C ALA A 164 7.83 -8.60 -6.90
N PHE A 165 6.76 -7.87 -6.58
CA PHE A 165 5.67 -7.60 -7.51
C PHE A 165 6.12 -6.77 -8.71
N ALA A 166 6.96 -5.75 -8.52
CA ALA A 166 7.49 -4.95 -9.63
C ALA A 166 8.27 -5.79 -10.64
N VAL A 167 9.08 -6.74 -10.15
CA VAL A 167 9.86 -7.67 -10.99
C VAL A 167 8.94 -8.69 -11.66
N LEU A 168 8.00 -9.29 -10.93
CA LEU A 168 7.11 -10.33 -11.45
C LEU A 168 6.15 -9.81 -12.52
N THR A 169 5.62 -8.60 -12.35
CA THR A 169 4.68 -8.01 -13.31
C THR A 169 5.36 -7.56 -14.58
N GLY A 170 6.54 -6.95 -14.48
CA GLY A 170 7.32 -6.45 -15.62
C GLY A 170 6.66 -5.30 -16.41
N SER A 171 5.47 -4.83 -16.02
CA SER A 171 4.79 -3.73 -16.69
C SER A 171 5.37 -2.37 -16.24
N SER A 172 5.38 -1.38 -17.15
CA SER A 172 5.82 -0.01 -16.84
C SER A 172 5.07 0.57 -15.65
N LEU A 173 3.76 0.39 -15.60
CA LEU A 173 2.89 0.85 -14.51
C LEU A 173 3.30 0.25 -13.16
N ALA A 174 3.42 -1.07 -13.08
CA ALA A 174 3.78 -1.75 -11.82
C ALA A 174 5.20 -1.39 -11.36
N ILE A 175 6.16 -1.25 -12.30
CA ILE A 175 7.52 -0.83 -11.97
C ILE A 175 7.53 0.57 -11.37
N HIS A 176 6.86 1.56 -11.98
CA HIS A 176 6.84 2.93 -11.46
C HIS A 176 6.11 3.03 -10.11
N LEU A 177 4.96 2.36 -9.95
CA LEU A 177 4.22 2.33 -8.67
C LEU A 177 5.04 1.61 -7.59
N GLY A 178 5.66 0.47 -7.92
CA GLY A 178 6.53 -0.27 -7.01
C GLY A 178 7.74 0.53 -6.57
N LEU A 179 8.43 1.19 -7.50
CA LEU A 179 9.57 2.05 -7.19
C LEU A 179 9.19 3.27 -6.35
N ALA A 180 8.03 3.89 -6.61
CA ALA A 180 7.52 4.97 -5.79
C ALA A 180 7.25 4.48 -4.35
N LEU A 181 6.56 3.34 -4.19
CA LEU A 181 6.27 2.74 -2.89
C LEU A 181 7.56 2.35 -2.13
N ILE A 182 8.53 1.74 -2.82
CA ILE A 182 9.83 1.38 -2.25
C ILE A 182 10.58 2.63 -1.80
N ALA A 183 10.69 3.62 -2.68
CA ALA A 183 11.48 4.82 -2.42
C ALA A 183 10.90 5.65 -1.26
N SER A 184 9.58 5.88 -1.26
CA SER A 184 8.90 6.58 -0.16
C SER A 184 9.05 5.84 1.18
N THR A 185 8.90 4.51 1.15
CA THR A 185 9.06 3.68 2.35
C THR A 185 10.50 3.67 2.87
N LEU A 186 11.50 3.66 1.96
CA LEU A 186 12.90 3.81 2.33
C LEU A 186 13.21 5.20 2.89
N GLY A 187 12.54 6.26 2.42
CA GLY A 187 12.61 7.60 3.01
C GLY A 187 12.04 7.67 4.43
N PHE A 188 10.98 6.89 4.71
CA PHE A 188 10.39 6.76 6.05
C PHE A 188 11.26 5.91 7.00
N LEU A 189 11.88 4.84 6.50
CA LEU A 189 12.52 3.80 7.29
C LEU A 189 13.56 4.31 8.31
N PRO A 190 14.43 5.30 8.03
CA PRO A 190 15.39 5.85 9.00
C PRO A 190 14.75 6.45 10.25
N PHE A 191 13.47 6.84 10.19
CA PHE A 191 12.72 7.35 11.33
C PHE A 191 12.04 6.25 12.15
N ASN A 192 11.94 5.04 11.59
CA ASN A 192 11.25 3.91 12.19
C ASN A 192 12.17 2.75 12.58
N PHE A 193 13.42 2.72 12.10
CA PHE A 193 14.42 1.67 12.38
C PHE A 193 15.81 2.25 12.61
N PRO A 194 16.64 1.69 13.53
CA PRO A 194 16.41 0.52 14.41
C PRO A 194 15.61 0.82 15.67
N ARG A 195 15.37 2.09 15.97
CA ARG A 195 14.53 2.56 17.07
C ARG A 195 13.56 3.61 16.54
N ALA A 196 12.28 3.31 16.60
CA ALA A 196 11.27 4.20 16.07
C ALA A 196 11.27 5.55 16.80
N SER A 197 11.49 6.63 16.06
CA SER A 197 11.26 8.01 16.47
C SER A 197 9.87 8.51 16.07
N ILE A 198 9.20 7.77 15.18
CA ILE A 198 7.79 7.85 14.83
C ILE A 198 7.32 6.49 14.31
N PHE A 199 6.11 6.07 14.69
CA PHE A 199 5.46 4.89 14.14
C PHE A 199 4.75 5.19 12.82
N LEU A 200 4.60 4.16 12.00
CA LEU A 200 3.88 4.21 10.74
C LEU A 200 2.44 4.69 10.94
N GLY A 201 1.77 4.15 11.97
CA GLY A 201 0.38 4.41 12.29
C GLY A 201 -0.61 3.68 11.38
N ASP A 202 -1.90 3.72 11.75
CA ASP A 202 -2.96 3.06 11.01
C ASP A 202 -3.12 3.66 9.60
N VAL A 203 -2.81 4.95 9.42
CA VAL A 203 -2.78 5.61 8.11
C VAL A 203 -1.74 4.98 7.19
N GLY A 204 -0.55 4.71 7.68
CA GLY A 204 0.56 4.19 6.87
C GLY A 204 0.47 2.69 6.65
N SER A 205 0.18 1.92 7.69
CA SER A 205 0.04 0.47 7.59
C SER A 205 -1.11 0.09 6.64
N GLY A 206 -2.25 0.79 6.75
CA GLY A 206 -3.36 0.62 5.83
C GLY A 206 -2.98 0.97 4.39
N ALA A 207 -2.29 2.10 4.18
CA ALA A 207 -1.85 2.52 2.84
C ALA A 207 -0.86 1.53 2.22
N LEU A 208 0.09 0.98 2.98
CA LEU A 208 1.02 -0.05 2.51
C LEU A 208 0.28 -1.32 2.11
N GLY A 209 -0.61 -1.84 2.97
CA GLY A 209 -1.39 -3.03 2.67
C GLY A 209 -2.25 -2.86 1.42
N PHE A 210 -2.89 -1.70 1.26
CA PHE A 210 -3.70 -1.37 0.08
C PHE A 210 -2.85 -1.25 -1.20
N ALA A 211 -1.71 -0.55 -1.15
CA ALA A 211 -0.81 -0.41 -2.30
C ALA A 211 -0.25 -1.77 -2.75
N LEU A 212 0.07 -2.65 -1.81
CA LEU A 212 0.52 -4.01 -2.12
C LEU A 212 -0.59 -4.86 -2.72
N ALA A 213 -1.85 -4.68 -2.30
CA ALA A 213 -3.00 -5.34 -2.93
C ALA A 213 -3.21 -4.87 -4.38
N LEU A 214 -3.03 -3.57 -4.66
CA LEU A 214 -3.02 -3.05 -6.03
C LEU A 214 -1.92 -3.72 -6.86
N MET A 215 -0.69 -3.79 -6.35
CA MET A 215 0.43 -4.42 -7.06
C MET A 215 0.21 -5.93 -7.27
N LEU A 216 -0.37 -6.63 -6.31
CA LEU A 216 -0.80 -8.01 -6.48
C LEU A 216 -1.81 -8.14 -7.63
N GLY A 217 -2.82 -7.27 -7.67
CA GLY A 217 -3.82 -7.25 -8.73
C GLY A 217 -3.20 -7.05 -10.12
N LEU A 218 -2.29 -6.08 -10.26
CA LEU A 218 -1.55 -5.85 -11.50
C LEU A 218 -0.72 -7.07 -11.92
N THR A 219 -0.15 -7.79 -10.95
CA THR A 219 0.61 -9.01 -11.21
C THR A 219 -0.30 -10.14 -11.70
N LEU A 220 -1.43 -10.34 -11.04
CA LEU A 220 -2.40 -11.38 -11.40
C LEU A 220 -3.04 -11.12 -12.77
N ASP A 221 -3.33 -9.86 -13.08
CA ASP A 221 -3.91 -9.47 -14.38
C ASP A 221 -2.93 -9.64 -15.54
N ALA A 222 -1.62 -9.42 -15.28
CA ALA A 222 -0.57 -9.64 -16.26
C ALA A 222 -0.28 -11.13 -16.52
N MET A 223 -0.67 -12.04 -15.62
CA MET A 223 -0.45 -13.48 -15.79
C MET A 223 -1.53 -14.11 -16.67
N PRO A 224 -1.16 -14.89 -17.70
CA PRO A 224 -2.15 -15.60 -18.50
C PRO A 224 -2.92 -16.59 -17.61
N LEU A 225 -4.26 -16.63 -17.74
CA LEU A 225 -5.13 -17.51 -16.94
C LEU A 225 -4.72 -19.00 -17.03
N ALA A 226 -4.13 -19.42 -18.16
CA ALA A 226 -3.57 -20.75 -18.33
C ALA A 226 -2.39 -21.08 -17.40
N ALA A 227 -1.74 -20.08 -16.82
CA ALA A 227 -0.66 -20.27 -15.83
C ALA A 227 -1.19 -20.52 -14.41
N TRP A 228 -2.50 -20.41 -14.17
CA TRP A 228 -3.10 -20.62 -12.86
C TRP A 228 -3.31 -22.11 -12.59
N PRO A 229 -2.66 -22.72 -11.57
CA PRO A 229 -2.68 -24.17 -11.35
C PRO A 229 -4.08 -24.78 -11.16
N LEU A 230 -5.05 -23.97 -10.73
CA LEU A 230 -6.42 -24.39 -10.46
C LEU A 230 -7.31 -24.47 -11.71
N ILE A 231 -6.91 -23.82 -12.82
CA ILE A 231 -7.69 -23.80 -14.07
C ILE A 231 -7.21 -24.89 -15.03
N GLN A 232 -6.05 -25.47 -14.84
CA GLN A 232 -5.47 -26.52 -15.69
C GLN A 232 -6.03 -27.94 -15.45
N ARG A 233 -7.03 -28.15 -14.60
CA ARG A 233 -7.68 -29.47 -14.54
C ARG A 233 -8.58 -29.61 -15.76
N PRO A 234 -8.22 -30.44 -16.74
CA PRO A 234 -9.17 -30.82 -17.77
C PRO A 234 -10.35 -31.49 -17.05
N MET A 235 -11.56 -31.06 -17.34
CA MET A 235 -12.72 -31.88 -17.04
C MET A 235 -12.48 -33.18 -17.82
N SER A 236 -12.06 -34.22 -17.10
CA SER A 236 -11.99 -35.58 -17.63
C SER A 236 -13.41 -35.89 -18.17
N SER A 237 -13.52 -35.89 -19.47
CA SER A 237 -14.69 -36.44 -20.16
C SER A 237 -14.77 -37.93 -19.80
N HIS A 238 -15.45 -38.22 -18.70
CA HIS A 238 -16.02 -39.56 -18.53
C HIS A 238 -17.17 -39.64 -19.49
N HIS A 239 -16.91 -40.13 -20.68
CA HIS A 239 -17.95 -40.78 -21.49
C HIS A 239 -17.96 -42.25 -21.10
N PRO A 240 -19.17 -42.81 -20.82
CA PRO A 240 -19.35 -44.21 -20.52
C PRO A 240 -19.17 -45.08 -21.78
#